data_107a6ed9868222e9589646ffce8a293d
#
_entry.id   107a6ed9868222e9589646ffce8a293d
#
_cell.length_a   1.000
_cell.length_b   1.000
_cell.length_c   1.000
_cell.angle_alpha   90.00
_cell.angle_beta   90.00
_cell.angle_gamma   90.00
#
_symmetry.space_group_name_H-M   'P 1'
#
loop_
_entity.id
_entity.type
_entity.pdbx_description
1 polymer ?
#
loop_
_entity_poly.entity_id
_entity_poly.type
_entity_poly.pdbx_seq_one_letter_code
_entity_poly.pdbx_strand_id
1 'polypeptide(L)'
;MTAMTKDEASDGKRRIAADFPYRSELLANLSALILLWDSPAVQGQILAKTGAAVDQQSHAALRHLAAWGPMRPTVMSEVLGTGASHVSKIVRRLEEAELVVRSTDPADGRATLISLTPAGEEAARGVYELGDRMISEVLEGWSADDVALYTELTKRFVADAISAADQQLERGLRPIEP
;
A
#
# COMPACT_ATOMS: atom_id res chain seq x y z
N MET A 1 -9.05 7.65 -30.24
CA MET A 1 -8.81 7.40 -28.81
C MET A 1 -10.02 7.98 -28.10
N THR A 2 -11.06 7.16 -27.91
CA THR A 2 -12.38 7.59 -27.41
C THR A 2 -12.31 7.63 -25.90
N ALA A 3 -12.58 8.81 -25.34
CA ALA A 3 -12.63 8.98 -23.90
C ALA A 3 -13.84 8.19 -23.35
N MET A 4 -13.59 7.30 -22.40
CA MET A 4 -14.59 6.56 -21.66
C MET A 4 -15.51 7.55 -20.93
N THR A 5 -16.81 7.45 -21.13
CA THR A 5 -17.79 8.34 -20.51
C THR A 5 -17.90 8.06 -19.01
N LYS A 6 -18.30 9.07 -18.23
CA LYS A 6 -18.48 8.99 -16.76
C LYS A 6 -19.47 7.88 -16.37
N ASP A 7 -20.38 7.53 -17.27
CA ASP A 7 -21.38 6.45 -17.07
C ASP A 7 -20.75 5.06 -17.22
N GLU A 8 -19.84 4.87 -18.18
CA GLU A 8 -19.11 3.59 -18.35
C GLU A 8 -18.17 3.30 -17.19
N ALA A 9 -17.55 4.34 -16.60
CA ALA A 9 -16.73 4.18 -15.39
C ALA A 9 -17.57 3.84 -14.15
N SER A 10 -18.82 4.34 -14.07
CA SER A 10 -19.76 4.02 -13.00
C SER A 10 -20.33 2.60 -13.12
N ASP A 11 -20.60 2.14 -14.34
CA ASP A 11 -21.07 0.78 -14.61
C ASP A 11 -19.96 -0.27 -14.41
N GLY A 12 -18.73 0.06 -14.78
CA GLY A 12 -17.54 -0.76 -14.48
C GLY A 12 -17.30 -0.95 -12.99
N LYS A 13 -17.58 0.07 -12.16
CA LYS A 13 -17.47 -0.02 -10.69
C LYS A 13 -18.53 -0.94 -10.06
N ARG A 14 -19.73 -1.01 -10.64
CA ARG A 14 -20.78 -1.95 -10.20
C ARG A 14 -20.50 -3.40 -10.58
N ARG A 15 -19.80 -3.63 -11.69
CA ARG A 15 -19.45 -4.99 -12.16
C ARG A 15 -18.41 -5.68 -11.31
N ILE A 16 -17.47 -4.95 -10.71
CA ILE A 16 -16.36 -5.54 -9.94
C ILE A 16 -16.87 -6.37 -8.75
N ALA A 17 -17.98 -5.99 -8.10
CA ALA A 17 -18.54 -6.73 -6.98
C ALA A 17 -19.50 -7.87 -7.37
N ALA A 18 -20.11 -7.81 -8.56
CA ALA A 18 -21.18 -8.73 -8.95
C ALA A 18 -20.67 -10.01 -9.66
N ASP A 19 -19.48 -9.98 -10.28
CA ASP A 19 -19.00 -11.05 -11.16
C ASP A 19 -17.90 -11.93 -10.53
N PHE A 20 -17.48 -11.66 -9.28
CA PHE A 20 -16.50 -12.53 -8.62
C PHE A 20 -17.18 -13.71 -7.93
N PRO A 21 -16.68 -14.95 -8.13
CA PRO A 21 -17.29 -16.17 -7.57
C PRO A 21 -17.03 -16.34 -6.06
N TYR A 22 -16.89 -15.24 -5.32
CA TYR A 22 -16.68 -15.30 -3.88
C TYR A 22 -17.97 -15.72 -3.16
N ARG A 23 -17.89 -16.76 -2.32
CA ARG A 23 -18.99 -17.20 -1.47
C ARG A 23 -19.27 -16.25 -0.30
N SER A 24 -18.32 -15.38 0.04
CA SER A 24 -18.40 -14.41 1.13
C SER A 24 -18.50 -12.99 0.57
N GLU A 25 -19.58 -12.29 0.89
CA GLU A 25 -19.73 -10.86 0.57
C GLU A 25 -18.61 -10.01 1.19
N LEU A 26 -18.16 -10.38 2.37
CA LEU A 26 -17.02 -9.71 3.01
C LEU A 26 -15.76 -9.81 2.14
N LEU A 27 -15.44 -11.00 1.63
CA LEU A 27 -14.28 -11.18 0.76
C LEU A 27 -14.43 -10.42 -0.55
N ALA A 28 -15.64 -10.41 -1.14
CA ALA A 28 -15.93 -9.64 -2.36
C ALA A 28 -15.70 -8.14 -2.12
N ASN A 29 -16.19 -7.59 -1.02
CA ASN A 29 -16.03 -6.18 -0.67
C ASN A 29 -14.57 -5.80 -0.39
N LEU A 30 -13.84 -6.63 0.35
CA LEU A 30 -12.41 -6.43 0.59
C LEU A 30 -11.60 -6.49 -0.71
N SER A 31 -11.90 -7.44 -1.59
CA SER A 31 -11.24 -7.56 -2.90
C SER A 31 -11.52 -6.34 -3.78
N ALA A 32 -12.77 -5.87 -3.82
CA ALA A 32 -13.13 -4.66 -4.56
C ALA A 32 -12.38 -3.43 -4.05
N LEU A 33 -12.24 -3.30 -2.72
CA LEU A 33 -11.49 -2.21 -2.11
C LEU A 33 -10.01 -2.27 -2.48
N ILE A 34 -9.37 -3.44 -2.37
CA ILE A 34 -7.97 -3.65 -2.74
C ILE A 34 -7.75 -3.27 -4.22
N LEU A 35 -8.59 -3.79 -5.13
CA LEU A 35 -8.49 -3.51 -6.56
C LEU A 35 -8.70 -2.01 -6.88
N LEU A 36 -9.59 -1.34 -6.15
CA LEU A 36 -9.79 0.10 -6.29
C LEU A 36 -8.54 0.88 -5.89
N TRP A 37 -7.94 0.55 -4.74
CA TRP A 37 -6.76 1.23 -4.23
C TRP A 37 -5.52 0.98 -5.10
N ASP A 38 -5.37 -0.23 -5.64
CA ASP A 38 -4.26 -0.58 -6.52
C ASP A 38 -4.47 -0.10 -7.97
N SER A 39 -5.64 0.46 -8.28
CA SER A 39 -5.92 0.91 -9.64
C SER A 39 -4.97 2.03 -10.07
N PRO A 40 -4.44 2.02 -11.32
CA PRO A 40 -3.54 3.05 -11.81
C PRO A 40 -4.14 4.47 -11.73
N ALA A 41 -5.47 4.58 -11.81
CA ALA A 41 -6.17 5.85 -11.72
C ALA A 41 -6.09 6.43 -10.30
N VAL A 42 -6.34 5.63 -9.27
CA VAL A 42 -6.24 6.06 -7.86
C VAL A 42 -4.78 6.33 -7.51
N GLN A 43 -3.87 5.43 -7.85
CA GLN A 43 -2.44 5.59 -7.58
C GLN A 43 -1.87 6.83 -8.29
N GLY A 44 -2.28 7.09 -9.54
CA GLY A 44 -1.89 8.30 -10.27
C GLY A 44 -2.42 9.60 -9.63
N GLN A 45 -3.64 9.59 -9.09
CA GLN A 45 -4.19 10.74 -8.37
C GLN A 45 -3.45 10.99 -7.05
N ILE A 46 -3.12 9.93 -6.31
CA ILE A 46 -2.32 10.01 -5.09
C ILE A 46 -0.96 10.65 -5.43
N LEU A 47 -0.29 10.15 -6.44
CA LEU A 47 1.01 10.66 -6.87
C LEU A 47 0.96 12.14 -7.29
N ALA A 48 -0.05 12.52 -8.09
CA ALA A 48 -0.23 13.90 -8.55
C ALA A 48 -0.49 14.88 -7.39
N LYS A 49 -1.16 14.44 -6.33
CA LYS A 49 -1.50 15.29 -5.17
C LYS A 49 -0.39 15.42 -4.14
N THR A 50 0.53 14.44 -4.06
CA THR A 50 1.64 14.49 -3.09
C THR A 50 2.75 15.44 -3.52
N GLY A 51 2.75 15.94 -4.77
CA GLY A 51 3.77 16.86 -5.29
C GLY A 51 5.17 16.25 -5.38
N ALA A 52 5.33 14.99 -5.00
CA ALA A 52 6.61 14.31 -5.07
C ALA A 52 6.92 13.95 -6.52
N ALA A 53 8.06 14.40 -7.04
CA ALA A 53 8.58 14.07 -8.36
C ALA A 53 9.13 12.64 -8.43
N VAL A 54 8.41 11.66 -7.82
CA VAL A 54 8.80 10.26 -7.75
C VAL A 54 7.75 9.38 -8.44
N ASP A 55 8.19 8.28 -9.02
CA ASP A 55 7.26 7.33 -9.65
C ASP A 55 6.52 6.47 -8.60
N GLN A 56 5.53 5.71 -9.06
CA GLN A 56 4.67 4.87 -8.21
C GLN A 56 5.46 3.88 -7.35
N GLN A 57 6.54 3.31 -7.87
CA GLN A 57 7.35 2.33 -7.14
C GLN A 57 8.25 2.98 -6.10
N SER A 58 8.83 4.13 -6.43
CA SER A 58 9.55 4.97 -5.46
C SER A 58 8.65 5.41 -4.33
N HIS A 59 7.41 5.80 -4.65
CA HIS A 59 6.38 6.13 -3.67
C HIS A 59 6.01 4.93 -2.78
N ALA A 60 5.85 3.72 -3.34
CA ALA A 60 5.61 2.52 -2.55
C ALA A 60 6.78 2.22 -1.59
N ALA A 61 8.03 2.38 -2.05
CA ALA A 61 9.21 2.23 -1.20
C ALA A 61 9.23 3.22 -0.02
N LEU A 62 8.90 4.50 -0.25
CA LEU A 62 8.79 5.50 0.83
C LEU A 62 7.73 5.09 1.86
N ARG A 63 6.57 4.62 1.42
CA ARG A 63 5.51 4.13 2.31
C ARG A 63 5.97 2.97 3.19
N HIS A 64 6.65 1.98 2.61
CA HIS A 64 7.16 0.84 3.36
C HIS A 64 8.23 1.27 4.37
N LEU A 65 9.14 2.16 3.99
CA LEU A 65 10.14 2.70 4.90
C LEU A 65 9.51 3.50 6.05
N ALA A 66 8.44 4.25 5.79
CA ALA A 66 7.74 5.00 6.82
C ALA A 66 6.96 4.09 7.78
N ALA A 67 6.36 3.00 7.26
CA ALA A 67 5.57 2.09 8.06
C ALA A 67 6.42 1.15 8.92
N TRP A 68 7.56 0.67 8.40
CA TRP A 68 8.35 -0.40 9.04
C TRP A 68 9.77 0.02 9.41
N GLY A 69 10.15 1.26 9.12
CA GLY A 69 11.48 1.79 9.41
C GLY A 69 12.55 1.35 8.40
N PRO A 70 13.83 1.53 8.74
CA PRO A 70 14.95 1.16 7.91
C PRO A 70 14.93 -0.32 7.52
N MET A 71 15.21 -0.63 6.25
CA MET A 71 15.21 -2.00 5.76
C MET A 71 16.35 -2.30 4.80
N ARG A 72 16.71 -3.57 4.72
CA ARG A 72 17.72 -4.05 3.74
C ARG A 72 17.11 -4.05 2.33
N PRO A 73 17.94 -3.84 1.26
CA PRO A 73 17.45 -3.93 -0.12
C PRO A 73 16.77 -5.26 -0.47
N THR A 74 17.16 -6.36 0.18
CA THR A 74 16.52 -7.67 0.01
C THR A 74 15.09 -7.67 0.54
N VAL A 75 14.87 -7.14 1.74
CA VAL A 75 13.53 -6.98 2.32
C VAL A 75 12.68 -6.05 1.45
N MET A 76 13.26 -4.94 0.97
CA MET A 76 12.57 -4.04 0.05
C MET A 76 12.16 -4.75 -1.26
N SER A 77 12.98 -5.68 -1.75
CA SER A 77 12.67 -6.51 -2.93
C SER A 77 11.45 -7.40 -2.68
N GLU A 78 11.37 -8.00 -1.52
CA GLU A 78 10.25 -8.86 -1.10
C GLU A 78 8.94 -8.06 -0.97
N VAL A 79 8.95 -6.96 -0.21
CA VAL A 79 7.74 -6.16 0.03
C VAL A 79 7.23 -5.42 -1.20
N LEU A 80 8.13 -5.06 -2.14
CA LEU A 80 7.74 -4.47 -3.43
C LEU A 80 7.41 -5.50 -4.51
N GLY A 81 7.58 -6.79 -4.24
CA GLY A 81 7.36 -7.86 -5.22
C GLY A 81 8.21 -7.72 -6.47
N THR A 82 9.45 -7.21 -6.35
CA THR A 82 10.32 -6.89 -7.50
C THR A 82 11.75 -7.38 -7.33
N GLY A 83 12.52 -7.45 -8.40
CA GLY A 83 13.90 -7.93 -8.36
C GLY A 83 14.91 -6.92 -7.82
N ALA A 84 16.04 -7.40 -7.28
CA ALA A 84 17.10 -6.59 -6.68
C ALA A 84 17.64 -5.48 -7.61
N SER A 85 17.74 -5.75 -8.93
CA SER A 85 18.18 -4.75 -9.90
C SER A 85 17.20 -3.58 -10.03
N HIS A 86 15.91 -3.84 -9.85
CA HIS A 86 14.88 -2.83 -9.88
C HIS A 86 14.88 -2.00 -8.59
N VAL A 87 14.98 -2.68 -7.43
CA VAL A 87 15.16 -2.01 -6.13
C VAL A 87 16.36 -1.05 -6.16
N SER A 88 17.50 -1.48 -6.74
CA SER A 88 18.68 -0.63 -6.87
C SER A 88 18.40 0.66 -7.66
N LYS A 89 17.54 0.59 -8.69
CA LYS A 89 17.13 1.77 -9.48
C LYS A 89 16.18 2.67 -8.70
N ILE A 90 15.24 2.08 -7.96
CA ILE A 90 14.31 2.82 -7.08
C ILE A 90 15.12 3.59 -6.03
N VAL A 91 15.98 2.87 -5.28
CA VAL A 91 16.78 3.47 -4.21
C VAL A 91 17.66 4.58 -4.76
N ARG A 92 18.34 4.38 -5.91
CA ARG A 92 19.16 5.43 -6.53
C ARG A 92 18.35 6.68 -6.84
N ARG A 93 17.15 6.56 -7.41
CA ARG A 93 16.28 7.71 -7.68
C ARG A 93 15.87 8.44 -6.40
N LEU A 94 15.57 7.69 -5.34
CA LEU A 94 15.22 8.27 -4.05
C LEU A 94 16.42 8.94 -3.38
N GLU A 95 17.64 8.41 -3.55
CA GLU A 95 18.89 9.04 -3.11
C GLU A 95 19.17 10.34 -3.90
N GLU A 96 19.01 10.32 -5.24
CA GLU A 96 19.14 11.50 -6.10
C GLU A 96 18.12 12.61 -5.74
N ALA A 97 16.95 12.23 -5.25
CA ALA A 97 15.92 13.13 -4.73
C ALA A 97 16.11 13.50 -3.23
N GLU A 98 17.19 13.03 -2.59
CA GLU A 98 17.51 13.26 -1.17
C GLU A 98 16.42 12.76 -0.20
N LEU A 99 15.59 11.78 -0.60
CA LEU A 99 14.51 11.23 0.21
C LEU A 99 14.92 10.02 1.04
N VAL A 100 15.99 9.33 0.63
CA VAL A 100 16.55 8.19 1.39
C VAL A 100 18.07 8.29 1.47
N VAL A 101 18.62 7.58 2.44
CA VAL A 101 20.06 7.45 2.66
C VAL A 101 20.41 5.99 2.92
N ARG A 102 21.61 5.59 2.47
CA ARG A 102 22.21 4.30 2.81
C ARG A 102 23.08 4.42 4.04
N SER A 103 22.96 3.45 4.92
CA SER A 103 23.83 3.32 6.09
C SER A 103 24.26 1.86 6.26
N THR A 104 25.31 1.64 7.04
CA THR A 104 25.70 0.29 7.44
C THR A 104 24.71 -0.25 8.47
N ASP A 105 24.27 -1.51 8.34
CA ASP A 105 23.43 -2.15 9.32
C ASP A 105 24.22 -2.34 10.64
N PRO A 106 23.76 -1.76 11.76
CA PRO A 106 24.47 -1.89 13.03
C PRO A 106 24.51 -3.33 13.57
N ALA A 107 23.60 -4.20 13.13
CA ALA A 107 23.58 -5.61 13.50
C ALA A 107 24.47 -6.48 12.60
N ASP A 108 24.79 -6.01 11.38
CA ASP A 108 25.62 -6.72 10.42
C ASP A 108 26.40 -5.70 9.58
N GLY A 109 27.63 -5.40 9.98
CA GLY A 109 28.48 -4.40 9.33
C GLY A 109 28.79 -4.64 7.84
N ARG A 110 28.38 -5.79 7.28
CA ARG A 110 28.49 -6.10 5.84
C ARG A 110 27.20 -5.77 5.07
N ALA A 111 26.11 -5.54 5.77
CA ALA A 111 24.81 -5.25 5.17
C ALA A 111 24.56 -3.73 5.11
N THR A 112 23.77 -3.34 4.15
CA THR A 112 23.32 -1.96 3.95
C THR A 112 21.84 -1.83 4.36
N LEU A 113 21.51 -0.78 5.09
CA LEU A 113 20.15 -0.35 5.36
C LEU A 113 19.80 0.88 4.52
N ILE A 114 18.58 0.93 4.07
CA ILE A 114 17.95 2.10 3.45
C ILE A 114 17.05 2.74 4.50
N SER A 115 17.21 4.04 4.73
CA SER A 115 16.43 4.81 5.71
C SER A 115 15.87 6.07 5.05
N LEU A 116 14.75 6.59 5.56
CA LEU A 116 14.27 7.89 5.15
C LEU A 116 15.20 9.00 5.67
N THR A 117 15.35 10.05 4.89
CA THR A 117 15.84 11.34 5.36
C THR A 117 14.68 12.15 5.99
N PRO A 118 14.92 13.27 6.66
CA PRO A 118 13.85 14.17 7.10
C PRO A 118 12.94 14.63 5.94
N ALA A 119 13.50 14.87 4.75
CA ALA A 119 12.72 15.17 3.55
C ALA A 119 11.88 13.95 3.08
N GLY A 120 12.43 12.74 3.19
CA GLY A 120 11.73 11.50 2.91
C GLY A 120 10.58 11.24 3.87
N GLU A 121 10.78 11.52 5.16
CA GLU A 121 9.72 11.42 6.18
C GLU A 121 8.57 12.39 5.88
N GLU A 122 8.89 13.64 5.51
CA GLU A 122 7.88 14.61 5.12
C GLU A 122 7.13 14.21 3.85
N ALA A 123 7.84 13.71 2.83
CA ALA A 123 7.22 13.19 1.61
C ALA A 123 6.28 12.00 1.91
N ALA A 124 6.70 11.08 2.78
CA ALA A 124 5.87 9.96 3.21
C ALA A 124 4.65 10.44 4.02
N ARG A 125 4.80 11.43 4.91
CA ARG A 125 3.71 12.03 5.68
C ARG A 125 2.62 12.60 4.79
N GLY A 126 2.97 13.32 3.74
CA GLY A 126 2.01 13.86 2.77
C GLY A 126 1.12 12.80 2.13
N VAL A 127 1.62 11.57 2.00
CA VAL A 127 0.84 10.42 1.52
C VAL A 127 -0.21 9.98 2.54
N TYR A 128 0.17 9.87 3.80
CA TYR A 128 -0.75 9.47 4.87
C TYR A 128 -1.85 10.53 5.07
N GLU A 129 -1.50 11.81 5.08
CA GLU A 129 -2.47 12.90 5.16
C GLU A 129 -3.46 12.90 3.99
N LEU A 130 -3.01 12.53 2.79
CA LEU A 130 -3.90 12.34 1.66
C LEU A 130 -4.83 11.14 1.87
N GLY A 131 -4.30 10.04 2.39
CA GLY A 131 -5.08 8.86 2.77
C GLY A 131 -6.18 9.20 3.78
N ASP A 132 -5.82 9.94 4.83
CA ASP A 132 -6.77 10.40 5.85
C ASP A 132 -7.89 11.26 5.26
N ARG A 133 -7.55 12.19 4.35
CA ARG A 133 -8.56 13.00 3.65
C ARG A 133 -9.49 12.15 2.79
N MET A 134 -8.93 11.20 2.04
CA MET A 134 -9.73 10.30 1.19
C MET A 134 -10.69 9.44 2.02
N ILE A 135 -10.24 8.91 3.15
CA ILE A 135 -11.10 8.14 4.07
C ILE A 135 -12.16 9.05 4.67
N SER A 136 -11.82 10.28 5.08
CA SER A 136 -12.76 11.24 5.62
C SER A 136 -13.87 11.59 4.60
N GLU A 137 -13.51 11.79 3.33
CA GLU A 137 -14.47 12.02 2.24
C GLU A 137 -15.41 10.81 2.04
N VAL A 138 -14.89 9.58 2.13
CA VAL A 138 -15.69 8.35 2.02
C VAL A 138 -16.69 8.23 3.17
N LEU A 139 -16.31 8.67 4.36
CA LEU A 139 -17.11 8.56 5.59
C LEU A 139 -18.00 9.79 5.85
N GLU A 140 -18.02 10.80 4.99
CA GLU A 140 -18.72 12.08 5.20
C GLU A 140 -20.23 11.91 5.51
N GLY A 141 -20.86 10.85 5.07
CA GLY A 141 -22.29 10.60 5.35
C GLY A 141 -22.56 9.65 6.52
N TRP A 142 -21.53 9.19 7.22
CA TRP A 142 -21.66 8.20 8.28
C TRP A 142 -21.90 8.87 9.64
N SER A 143 -22.65 8.19 10.53
CA SER A 143 -22.74 8.64 11.90
C SER A 143 -21.43 8.45 12.65
N ALA A 144 -21.17 9.25 13.67
CA ALA A 144 -19.99 9.11 14.51
C ALA A 144 -19.89 7.70 15.15
N ASP A 145 -21.02 7.11 15.52
CA ASP A 145 -21.09 5.77 16.11
C ASP A 145 -20.73 4.70 15.09
N ASP A 146 -21.20 4.82 13.84
CA ASP A 146 -20.86 3.89 12.77
C ASP A 146 -19.35 3.96 12.42
N VAL A 147 -18.79 5.16 12.35
CA VAL A 147 -17.35 5.37 12.13
C VAL A 147 -16.54 4.73 13.24
N ALA A 148 -16.92 4.94 14.52
CA ALA A 148 -16.23 4.37 15.66
C ALA A 148 -16.32 2.83 15.66
N LEU A 149 -17.51 2.28 15.42
CA LEU A 149 -17.72 0.84 15.34
C LEU A 149 -16.93 0.22 14.20
N TYR A 150 -16.98 0.82 13.00
CA TYR A 150 -16.24 0.34 11.83
C TYR A 150 -14.73 0.36 12.06
N THR A 151 -14.22 1.42 12.68
CA THR A 151 -12.80 1.54 13.04
C THR A 151 -12.37 0.41 13.98
N GLU A 152 -13.14 0.13 15.03
CA GLU A 152 -12.79 -0.91 16.00
C GLU A 152 -12.89 -2.32 15.39
N LEU A 153 -13.92 -2.58 14.58
CA LEU A 153 -14.06 -3.86 13.87
C LEU A 153 -12.95 -4.08 12.86
N THR A 154 -12.56 -3.05 12.11
CA THR A 154 -11.47 -3.10 11.13
C THR A 154 -10.13 -3.36 11.85
N LYS A 155 -9.86 -2.66 12.95
CA LYS A 155 -8.66 -2.87 13.77
C LYS A 155 -8.54 -4.32 14.25
N ARG A 156 -9.63 -4.87 14.78
CA ARG A 156 -9.68 -6.28 15.22
C ARG A 156 -9.47 -7.23 14.05
N PHE A 157 -10.17 -7.00 12.93
CA PHE A 157 -10.05 -7.83 11.75
C PHE A 157 -8.61 -7.88 11.21
N VAL A 158 -7.93 -6.73 11.14
CA VAL A 158 -6.54 -6.65 10.67
C VAL A 158 -5.60 -7.40 11.62
N ALA A 159 -5.76 -7.24 12.94
CA ALA A 159 -4.95 -7.96 13.92
C ALA A 159 -5.11 -9.48 13.81
N ASP A 160 -6.36 -9.94 13.69
CA ASP A 160 -6.68 -11.37 13.54
C ASP A 160 -6.15 -11.93 12.20
N ALA A 161 -6.24 -11.16 11.11
CA ALA A 161 -5.73 -11.56 9.81
C ALA A 161 -4.19 -11.68 9.79
N ILE A 162 -3.47 -10.75 10.42
CA ILE A 162 -2.01 -10.82 10.56
C ILE A 162 -1.63 -12.07 11.36
N SER A 163 -2.25 -12.28 12.51
CA SER A 163 -1.99 -13.46 13.35
C SER A 163 -2.27 -14.79 12.62
N ALA A 164 -3.34 -14.84 11.84
CA ALA A 164 -3.66 -16.02 11.02
C ALA A 164 -2.64 -16.26 9.90
N ALA A 165 -2.16 -15.19 9.26
CA ALA A 165 -1.12 -15.29 8.22
C ALA A 165 0.19 -15.81 8.80
N ASP A 166 0.64 -15.29 9.94
CA ASP A 166 1.85 -15.75 10.62
C ASP A 166 1.77 -17.23 10.98
N GLN A 167 0.64 -17.68 11.53
CA GLN A 167 0.41 -19.09 11.84
C GLN A 167 0.42 -20.00 10.61
N GLN A 168 -0.07 -19.52 9.46
CA GLN A 168 -0.04 -20.28 8.20
C GLN A 168 1.38 -20.39 7.66
N LEU A 169 2.18 -19.33 7.74
CA LEU A 169 3.58 -19.33 7.33
C LEU A 169 4.41 -20.30 8.20
N GLU A 170 4.19 -20.32 9.52
CA GLU A 170 4.85 -21.25 10.44
C GLU A 170 4.47 -22.72 10.17
N ARG A 171 3.24 -22.99 9.75
CA ARG A 171 2.75 -24.35 9.43
C ARG A 171 3.20 -24.85 8.05
N GLY A 172 3.90 -24.03 7.26
CA GLY A 172 4.19 -24.27 5.85
C GLY A 172 2.88 -24.27 5.05
N LEU A 173 2.78 -23.37 4.08
CA LEU A 173 1.62 -23.30 3.18
C LEU A 173 1.33 -24.69 2.59
N ARG A 174 0.29 -25.37 3.09
CA ARG A 174 -0.25 -26.51 2.37
C ARG A 174 -0.98 -25.97 1.16
N PRO A 175 -0.73 -26.51 -0.06
CA PRO A 175 -1.54 -26.18 -1.22
C PRO A 175 -3.01 -26.41 -0.86
N ILE A 176 -3.87 -25.48 -1.25
CA ILE A 176 -5.33 -25.69 -1.19
C ILE A 176 -5.60 -26.82 -2.17
N GLU A 177 -5.94 -27.99 -1.65
CA GLU A 177 -6.40 -29.10 -2.50
C GLU A 177 -7.71 -28.68 -3.18
N PRO A 178 -7.88 -28.99 -4.48
CA PRO A 178 -9.01 -28.54 -5.29
C PRO A 178 -10.37 -29.11 -4.82
#